data_b6452a7011d80c5f313639d25a6e75ec
#
_entry.id   b6452a7011d80c5f313639d25a6e75ec
#
_cell.length_a   1.000
_cell.length_b   1.000
_cell.length_c   1.000
_cell.angle_alpha   90.00
_cell.angle_beta   90.00
_cell.angle_gamma   90.00
#
_symmetry.space_group_name_H-M   'P 1'
#
loop_
_entity.id
_entity.type
_entity.pdbx_description
1 polymer ?
#
loop_
_entity_poly.entity_id
_entity_poly.type
_entity_poly.pdbx_seq_one_letter_code
_entity_poly.pdbx_strand_id
1 'polypeptide(L)'
;MTGTANIDATVLDAIQTDRAYVNVHTVLNAAGEIRDQVSSVASIKTSLRAAQERPKPKGKVRRAQGTFTATVTKSGTSTVIAWRLTFSKLTGRAVAAHIHSGVRGKPGAVIVALCAPCKNGARGRATVSASVLSALESGRAYVNIHTGKNPAGEVRGQIAPVPLTIS
;
A
#
# COMPACT_ATOMS: atom_id res chain seq x y z
N MET A 1 27.66 2.58 14.58
CA MET A 1 28.72 2.78 13.55
C MET A 1 27.97 3.03 12.25
N THR A 2 28.31 4.07 11.49
CA THR A 2 27.74 4.40 10.18
C THR A 2 28.88 4.42 9.17
N GLY A 3 28.59 4.08 7.91
CA GLY A 3 29.57 4.06 6.83
C GLY A 3 28.88 4.28 5.48
N THR A 4 29.67 4.58 4.45
CA THR A 4 29.24 4.69 3.05
C THR A 4 30.13 3.79 2.20
N ALA A 5 29.55 3.19 1.17
CA ALA A 5 30.28 2.40 0.19
C ALA A 5 29.80 2.74 -1.22
N ASN A 6 30.73 2.80 -2.17
CA ASN A 6 30.39 2.83 -3.59
C ASN A 6 30.10 1.40 -4.03
N ILE A 7 28.99 1.22 -4.73
CA ILE A 7 28.56 -0.08 -5.25
C ILE A 7 28.48 -0.02 -6.78
N ASP A 8 28.74 -1.14 -7.43
CA ASP A 8 28.57 -1.29 -8.87
C ASP A 8 27.11 -1.61 -9.25
N ALA A 9 26.85 -1.66 -10.56
CA ALA A 9 25.52 -1.94 -11.07
C ALA A 9 24.99 -3.33 -10.71
N THR A 10 25.85 -4.31 -10.51
CA THR A 10 25.47 -5.69 -10.13
C THR A 10 24.99 -5.75 -8.69
N VAL A 11 25.69 -5.06 -7.80
CA VAL A 11 25.30 -4.95 -6.38
C VAL A 11 23.99 -4.14 -6.29
N LEU A 12 23.88 -3.05 -7.03
CA LEU A 12 22.64 -2.25 -7.08
C LEU A 12 21.45 -3.10 -7.56
N ASP A 13 21.61 -3.88 -8.63
CA ASP A 13 20.59 -4.80 -9.13
C ASP A 13 20.21 -5.85 -8.07
N ALA A 14 21.20 -6.46 -7.39
CA ALA A 14 20.93 -7.42 -6.32
C ALA A 14 20.10 -6.81 -5.18
N ILE A 15 20.38 -5.56 -4.79
CA ILE A 15 19.62 -4.82 -3.79
C ILE A 15 18.20 -4.51 -4.30
N GLN A 16 18.05 -3.98 -5.51
CA GLN A 16 16.77 -3.60 -6.11
C GLN A 16 15.85 -4.80 -6.38
N THR A 17 16.43 -5.97 -6.60
CA THR A 17 15.71 -7.23 -6.84
C THR A 17 15.58 -8.10 -5.59
N ASP A 18 15.90 -7.56 -4.40
CA ASP A 18 15.83 -8.21 -3.10
C ASP A 18 16.66 -9.52 -3.02
N ARG A 19 17.79 -9.58 -3.76
CA ARG A 19 18.74 -10.69 -3.73
C ARG A 19 19.94 -10.43 -2.80
N ALA A 20 20.02 -9.23 -2.23
CA ALA A 20 21.07 -8.83 -1.31
C ALA A 20 20.68 -9.10 0.15
N TYR A 21 21.64 -9.42 0.98
CA TYR A 21 21.48 -9.55 2.42
C TYR A 21 22.69 -8.98 3.14
N VAL A 22 22.48 -8.59 4.40
CA VAL A 22 23.56 -8.22 5.31
C VAL A 22 23.90 -9.43 6.16
N ASN A 23 25.21 -9.71 6.34
CA ASN A 23 25.69 -10.77 7.20
C ASN A 23 26.81 -10.21 8.10
N VAL A 24 26.72 -10.48 9.39
CA VAL A 24 27.77 -10.14 10.38
C VAL A 24 28.54 -11.37 10.71
N HIS A 25 29.85 -11.30 10.53
CA HIS A 25 30.81 -12.37 10.85
C HIS A 25 31.55 -12.05 12.15
N THR A 26 31.82 -13.05 12.95
CA THR A 26 32.66 -12.96 14.15
C THR A 26 33.80 -13.96 14.05
N VAL A 27 34.80 -13.83 14.96
CA VAL A 27 35.91 -14.78 15.01
C VAL A 27 35.45 -16.21 15.28
N LEU A 28 34.38 -16.37 16.08
CA LEU A 28 33.81 -17.68 16.41
C LEU A 28 32.90 -18.22 15.32
N ASN A 29 32.29 -17.34 14.50
CA ASN A 29 31.36 -17.71 13.44
C ASN A 29 31.78 -17.04 12.12
N ALA A 30 32.88 -17.54 11.55
CA ALA A 30 33.45 -16.98 10.32
C ALA A 30 32.54 -17.13 9.09
N ALA A 31 31.60 -18.06 9.10
CA ALA A 31 30.59 -18.22 8.05
C ALA A 31 29.40 -17.25 8.20
N GLY A 32 29.30 -16.53 9.31
CA GLY A 32 28.24 -15.56 9.65
C GLY A 32 27.51 -15.94 10.94
N GLU A 33 27.25 -14.95 11.76
CA GLU A 33 26.55 -15.11 13.05
C GLU A 33 25.13 -14.61 12.99
N ILE A 34 24.88 -13.46 12.39
CA ILE A 34 23.55 -12.90 12.15
C ILE A 34 23.42 -12.45 10.70
N ARG A 35 22.27 -12.73 10.12
CA ARG A 35 21.93 -12.37 8.73
C ARG A 35 20.51 -11.87 8.64
N ASP A 36 20.29 -10.82 7.83
CA ASP A 36 18.96 -10.36 7.44
C ASP A 36 18.94 -9.93 5.98
N GLN A 37 17.77 -10.05 5.36
CA GLN A 37 17.55 -9.70 3.95
C GLN A 37 17.39 -8.19 3.83
N VAL A 38 18.07 -7.58 2.87
CA VAL A 38 17.76 -6.18 2.48
C VAL A 38 16.37 -6.14 1.87
N SER A 39 15.52 -5.24 2.36
CA SER A 39 14.15 -5.09 1.89
C SER A 39 13.89 -3.69 1.35
N SER A 40 12.95 -3.59 0.41
CA SER A 40 12.50 -2.30 -0.12
C SER A 40 11.19 -1.90 0.55
N VAL A 41 11.10 -0.64 0.98
CA VAL A 41 9.95 -0.12 1.72
C VAL A 41 9.41 1.15 1.04
N ALA A 42 8.10 1.29 1.06
CA ALA A 42 7.45 2.52 0.64
C ALA A 42 6.27 2.86 1.55
N SER A 43 6.01 4.15 1.72
CA SER A 43 4.89 4.65 2.51
C SER A 43 3.80 5.24 1.63
N ILE A 44 2.56 4.90 1.93
CA ILE A 44 1.36 5.41 1.26
C ILE A 44 0.58 6.28 2.25
N LYS A 45 0.16 7.45 1.80
CA LYS A 45 -0.85 8.26 2.49
C LYS A 45 -1.75 8.90 1.44
N THR A 46 -3.06 8.60 1.49
CA THR A 46 -4.03 9.22 0.58
C THR A 46 -5.30 9.63 1.32
N SER A 47 -5.86 10.77 0.91
CA SER A 47 -7.13 11.28 1.40
C SER A 47 -8.27 10.82 0.50
N LEU A 48 -9.31 10.25 1.11
CA LEU A 48 -10.51 9.80 0.42
C LEU A 48 -11.59 10.88 0.51
N ARG A 49 -12.18 11.23 -0.63
CA ARG A 49 -13.24 12.24 -0.76
C ARG A 49 -14.34 11.75 -1.70
N ALA A 50 -15.59 12.12 -1.41
CA ALA A 50 -16.73 11.81 -2.27
C ALA A 50 -16.58 12.42 -3.68
N ALA A 51 -15.96 13.58 -3.80
CA ALA A 51 -15.74 14.24 -5.09
C ALA A 51 -14.84 13.44 -6.05
N GLN A 52 -14.00 12.55 -5.53
CA GLN A 52 -13.12 11.70 -6.34
C GLN A 52 -13.80 10.42 -6.81
N GLU A 53 -14.95 10.04 -6.22
CA GLU A 53 -15.63 8.78 -6.54
C GLU A 53 -16.28 8.79 -7.92
N ARG A 54 -16.28 7.62 -8.56
CA ARG A 54 -16.93 7.37 -9.85
C ARG A 54 -17.57 5.97 -9.85
N PRO A 55 -18.88 5.88 -10.13
CA PRO A 55 -19.85 6.97 -10.37
C PRO A 55 -20.01 7.89 -9.15
N LYS A 56 -20.53 9.09 -9.36
CA LYS A 56 -20.77 10.05 -8.25
C LYS A 56 -21.68 9.45 -7.19
N PRO A 57 -21.30 9.49 -5.90
CA PRO A 57 -22.12 8.93 -4.83
C PRO A 57 -23.39 9.74 -4.58
N LYS A 58 -24.41 9.06 -4.05
CA LYS A 58 -25.74 9.63 -3.77
C LYS A 58 -25.83 10.18 -2.34
N GLY A 59 -26.65 11.21 -2.16
CA GLY A 59 -27.00 11.76 -0.85
C GLY A 59 -26.07 12.87 -0.37
N LYS A 60 -26.14 13.18 0.94
CA LYS A 60 -25.36 14.29 1.54
C LYS A 60 -23.92 13.88 1.86
N VAL A 61 -23.14 13.61 0.81
CA VAL A 61 -21.75 13.07 0.90
C VAL A 61 -20.65 14.14 0.97
N ARG A 62 -21.00 15.43 0.87
CA ARG A 62 -20.00 16.52 0.81
C ARG A 62 -19.00 16.50 1.97
N ARG A 63 -19.41 16.04 3.15
CA ARG A 63 -18.57 15.94 4.35
C ARG A 63 -17.96 14.55 4.56
N ALA A 64 -18.36 13.57 3.75
CA ALA A 64 -17.81 12.22 3.82
C ALA A 64 -16.34 12.23 3.44
N GLN A 65 -15.51 11.62 4.28
CA GLN A 65 -14.06 11.62 4.09
C GLN A 65 -13.40 10.43 4.76
N GLY A 66 -12.20 10.11 4.31
CA GLY A 66 -11.34 9.11 4.93
C GLY A 66 -9.87 9.39 4.69
N THR A 67 -9.03 8.64 5.37
CA THR A 67 -7.58 8.60 5.14
C THR A 67 -7.14 7.14 5.13
N PHE A 68 -6.39 6.79 4.12
CA PHE A 68 -5.69 5.51 4.04
C PHE A 68 -4.20 5.75 4.19
N THR A 69 -3.57 4.99 5.07
CA THR A 69 -2.12 4.93 5.21
C THR A 69 -1.67 3.49 5.11
N ALA A 70 -0.53 3.25 4.48
CA ALA A 70 0.06 1.92 4.43
C ALA A 70 1.57 1.99 4.32
N THR A 71 2.22 0.90 4.75
CA THR A 71 3.61 0.60 4.41
C THR A 71 3.59 -0.60 3.47
N VAL A 72 4.28 -0.48 2.36
CA VAL A 72 4.54 -1.57 1.42
C VAL A 72 5.96 -2.04 1.67
N THR A 73 6.13 -3.31 1.99
CA THR A 73 7.45 -3.93 2.17
C THR A 73 7.60 -5.03 1.14
N LYS A 74 8.67 -4.97 0.34
CA LYS A 74 9.06 -6.03 -0.57
C LYS A 74 10.33 -6.67 -0.05
N SER A 75 10.33 -7.99 0.06
CA SER A 75 11.48 -8.79 0.49
C SER A 75 11.50 -10.08 -0.35
N GLY A 76 12.50 -10.23 -1.19
CA GLY A 76 12.56 -11.30 -2.18
C GLY A 76 11.34 -11.27 -3.11
N THR A 77 10.64 -12.38 -3.21
CA THR A 77 9.41 -12.51 -4.02
C THR A 77 8.14 -12.09 -3.29
N SER A 78 8.23 -11.78 -2.00
CA SER A 78 7.07 -11.43 -1.17
C SER A 78 6.88 -9.92 -1.09
N THR A 79 5.65 -9.45 -1.31
CA THR A 79 5.25 -8.06 -1.09
C THR A 79 4.09 -8.02 -0.11
N VAL A 80 4.25 -7.28 0.97
CA VAL A 80 3.24 -7.13 2.03
C VAL A 80 2.83 -5.67 2.14
N ILE A 81 1.52 -5.41 2.18
CA ILE A 81 0.94 -4.11 2.51
C ILE A 81 0.40 -4.19 3.93
N ALA A 82 0.93 -3.40 4.85
CA ALA A 82 0.38 -3.17 6.18
C ALA A 82 -0.34 -1.81 6.18
N TRP A 83 -1.64 -1.80 6.50
CA TRP A 83 -2.48 -0.63 6.27
C TRP A 83 -3.33 -0.22 7.47
N ARG A 84 -3.75 1.04 7.46
CA ARG A 84 -4.76 1.61 8.36
C ARG A 84 -5.74 2.47 7.57
N LEU A 85 -7.03 2.37 7.90
CA LEU A 85 -8.12 3.11 7.28
C LEU A 85 -8.92 3.87 8.34
N THR A 86 -9.03 5.18 8.20
CA THR A 86 -9.89 6.02 9.01
C THR A 86 -10.91 6.73 8.14
N PHE A 87 -12.09 6.99 8.68
CA PHE A 87 -13.15 7.69 7.95
C PHE A 87 -14.15 8.35 8.90
N SER A 88 -14.88 9.32 8.39
CA SER A 88 -15.94 10.01 9.13
C SER A 88 -17.01 10.54 8.20
N LYS A 89 -18.19 10.79 8.79
CA LYS A 89 -19.33 11.46 8.11
C LYS A 89 -19.78 10.76 6.83
N LEU A 90 -19.68 9.43 6.77
CA LEU A 90 -20.29 8.63 5.74
C LEU A 90 -21.83 8.67 5.86
N THR A 91 -22.54 8.37 4.77
CA THR A 91 -24.02 8.36 4.76
C THR A 91 -24.63 7.13 5.46
N GLY A 92 -23.79 6.20 5.91
CA GLY A 92 -24.17 4.99 6.61
C GLY A 92 -22.95 4.19 7.07
N ARG A 93 -23.17 2.96 7.54
CA ARG A 93 -22.09 2.06 7.93
C ARG A 93 -21.23 1.73 6.71
N ALA A 94 -19.91 1.71 6.90
CA ALA A 94 -18.97 1.22 5.89
C ALA A 94 -19.14 -0.31 5.78
N VAL A 95 -19.64 -0.77 4.63
CA VAL A 95 -19.89 -2.20 4.38
C VAL A 95 -18.67 -2.90 3.83
N ALA A 96 -17.82 -2.18 3.08
CA ALA A 96 -16.55 -2.69 2.56
C ALA A 96 -15.57 -1.56 2.25
N ALA A 97 -14.30 -1.89 2.13
CA ALA A 97 -13.26 -1.04 1.56
C ALA A 97 -12.26 -1.88 0.78
N HIS A 98 -11.77 -1.34 -0.33
CA HIS A 98 -10.87 -2.05 -1.23
C HIS A 98 -9.78 -1.12 -1.76
N ILE A 99 -8.68 -1.72 -2.23
CA ILE A 99 -7.80 -1.10 -3.23
C ILE A 99 -8.24 -1.64 -4.59
N HIS A 100 -8.40 -0.75 -5.56
CA HIS A 100 -8.75 -1.04 -6.94
C HIS A 100 -7.61 -0.68 -7.88
N SER A 101 -7.52 -1.35 -9.02
CA SER A 101 -6.72 -0.88 -10.14
C SER A 101 -7.47 0.23 -10.89
N GLY A 102 -6.77 1.25 -11.35
CA GLY A 102 -7.36 2.29 -12.19
C GLY A 102 -6.71 3.66 -12.02
N VAL A 103 -6.76 4.43 -13.09
CA VAL A 103 -6.30 5.83 -13.09
C VAL A 103 -7.37 6.75 -12.47
N ARG A 104 -6.97 7.97 -12.14
CA ARG A 104 -7.87 8.98 -11.58
C ARG A 104 -9.14 9.16 -12.45
N GLY A 105 -10.30 9.10 -11.80
CA GLY A 105 -11.59 9.32 -12.46
C GLY A 105 -12.15 8.15 -13.26
N LYS A 106 -11.46 7.00 -13.32
CA LYS A 106 -11.95 5.78 -13.95
C LYS A 106 -12.19 4.69 -12.90
N PRO A 107 -13.30 3.95 -12.95
CA PRO A 107 -13.49 2.76 -12.12
C PRO A 107 -12.55 1.64 -12.60
N GLY A 108 -12.28 0.69 -11.71
CA GLY A 108 -11.47 -0.48 -12.04
C GLY A 108 -11.74 -1.65 -11.10
N ALA A 109 -11.11 -2.79 -11.36
CA ALA A 109 -11.30 -4.01 -10.61
C ALA A 109 -10.71 -3.91 -9.19
N VAL A 110 -11.29 -4.63 -8.24
CA VAL A 110 -10.70 -4.85 -6.91
C VAL A 110 -9.41 -5.63 -7.06
N ILE A 111 -8.34 -5.15 -6.47
CA ILE A 111 -7.03 -5.81 -6.42
C ILE A 111 -6.58 -6.17 -5.01
N VAL A 112 -7.12 -5.51 -3.97
CA VAL A 112 -6.92 -5.89 -2.56
C VAL A 112 -8.20 -5.62 -1.78
N ALA A 113 -8.75 -6.64 -1.12
CA ALA A 113 -9.80 -6.47 -0.12
C ALA A 113 -9.18 -5.98 1.20
N LEU A 114 -9.71 -4.90 1.77
CA LEU A 114 -9.22 -4.35 3.04
C LEU A 114 -10.08 -4.83 4.22
N CYS A 115 -11.37 -4.55 4.20
CA CYS A 115 -12.31 -4.95 5.26
C CYS A 115 -13.76 -5.03 4.77
N ALA A 116 -14.54 -5.96 5.35
CA ALA A 116 -15.98 -6.09 5.16
C ALA A 116 -16.61 -6.82 6.39
N PRO A 117 -17.42 -6.15 7.26
CA PRO A 117 -17.63 -4.70 7.31
C PRO A 117 -16.40 -3.95 7.83
N CYS A 118 -16.35 -2.64 7.57
CA CYS A 118 -15.26 -1.81 8.04
C CYS A 118 -15.63 -1.03 9.30
N LYS A 119 -14.71 -0.99 10.28
CA LYS A 119 -14.77 -0.07 11.44
C LYS A 119 -13.81 1.11 11.19
N ASN A 120 -14.16 2.29 11.69
CA ASN A 120 -13.23 3.42 11.66
C ASN A 120 -11.97 3.07 12.46
N GLY A 121 -10.80 3.34 11.87
CA GLY A 121 -9.51 2.94 12.46
C GLY A 121 -9.09 1.50 12.15
N ALA A 122 -9.82 0.78 11.27
CA ALA A 122 -9.45 -0.57 10.84
C ALA A 122 -8.01 -0.66 10.37
N ARG A 123 -7.36 -1.78 10.64
CA ARG A 123 -5.98 -2.10 10.27
C ARG A 123 -5.92 -3.52 9.73
N GLY A 124 -4.95 -3.79 8.89
CA GLY A 124 -4.72 -5.13 8.38
C GLY A 124 -3.40 -5.25 7.65
N ARG A 125 -3.14 -6.46 7.17
CA ARG A 125 -2.00 -6.82 6.33
C ARG A 125 -2.51 -7.68 5.19
N ALA A 126 -1.90 -7.55 4.03
CA ALA A 126 -2.18 -8.39 2.87
C ALA A 126 -0.87 -8.66 2.12
N THR A 127 -0.63 -9.93 1.78
CA THR A 127 0.38 -10.28 0.78
C THR A 127 -0.22 -10.02 -0.59
N VAL A 128 0.52 -9.37 -1.46
CA VAL A 128 0.05 -8.94 -2.77
C VAL A 128 0.94 -9.44 -3.89
N SER A 129 0.38 -9.57 -5.08
CA SER A 129 1.11 -9.99 -6.28
C SER A 129 1.99 -8.86 -6.86
N ALA A 130 2.90 -9.23 -7.74
CA ALA A 130 3.72 -8.27 -8.48
C ALA A 130 2.87 -7.30 -9.32
N SER A 131 1.71 -7.72 -9.84
CA SER A 131 0.81 -6.85 -10.60
C SER A 131 0.16 -5.78 -9.72
N VAL A 132 -0.16 -6.09 -8.46
CA VAL A 132 -0.65 -5.11 -7.47
C VAL A 132 0.46 -4.12 -7.13
N LEU A 133 1.68 -4.60 -6.89
CA LEU A 133 2.84 -3.73 -6.65
C LEU A 133 3.05 -2.76 -7.82
N SER A 134 3.06 -3.26 -9.05
CA SER A 134 3.21 -2.43 -10.27
C SER A 134 2.10 -1.37 -10.41
N ALA A 135 0.86 -1.70 -10.02
CA ALA A 135 -0.24 -0.74 -10.01
C ALA A 135 -0.02 0.38 -8.97
N LEU A 136 0.55 0.06 -7.81
CA LEU A 136 0.92 1.04 -6.78
C LEU A 136 2.08 1.94 -7.25
N GLU A 137 3.15 1.35 -7.76
CA GLU A 137 4.34 2.05 -8.23
C GLU A 137 4.02 3.03 -9.38
N SER A 138 3.12 2.63 -10.28
CA SER A 138 2.71 3.47 -11.42
C SER A 138 1.59 4.47 -11.10
N GLY A 139 1.09 4.53 -9.84
CA GLY A 139 -0.03 5.40 -9.45
C GLY A 139 -1.37 4.99 -10.09
N ARG A 140 -1.48 3.76 -10.57
CA ARG A 140 -2.70 3.18 -11.18
C ARG A 140 -3.53 2.38 -10.16
N ALA A 141 -3.55 2.84 -8.91
CA ALA A 141 -4.36 2.26 -7.86
C ALA A 141 -5.10 3.33 -7.08
N TYR A 142 -6.25 2.98 -6.53
CA TYR A 142 -7.01 3.86 -5.66
C TYR A 142 -7.69 3.06 -4.54
N VAL A 143 -7.94 3.73 -3.42
CA VAL A 143 -8.73 3.18 -2.30
C VAL A 143 -10.12 3.76 -2.35
N ASN A 144 -11.16 2.95 -2.08
CA ASN A 144 -12.49 3.47 -1.79
C ASN A 144 -13.17 2.75 -0.61
N ILE A 145 -14.22 3.39 -0.10
CA ILE A 145 -15.08 2.87 0.96
C ILE A 145 -16.50 2.84 0.43
N HIS A 146 -17.17 1.70 0.63
CA HIS A 146 -18.54 1.46 0.22
C HIS A 146 -19.48 1.56 1.42
N THR A 147 -20.68 2.07 1.18
CA THR A 147 -21.79 2.03 2.16
C THR A 147 -23.02 1.38 1.51
N GLY A 148 -24.01 0.98 2.32
CA GLY A 148 -25.25 0.45 1.76
C GLY A 148 -25.97 1.41 0.80
N LYS A 149 -25.82 2.73 1.02
CA LYS A 149 -26.37 3.76 0.12
C LYS A 149 -25.54 3.98 -1.14
N ASN A 150 -24.25 3.73 -1.07
CA ASN A 150 -23.30 3.90 -2.17
C ASN A 150 -22.47 2.62 -2.37
N PRO A 151 -23.09 1.56 -2.91
CA PRO A 151 -22.43 0.26 -3.09
C PRO A 151 -21.32 0.30 -4.14
N ALA A 152 -21.30 1.26 -5.05
CA ALA A 152 -20.22 1.49 -6.00
C ALA A 152 -19.03 2.27 -5.40
N GLY A 153 -19.20 2.84 -4.20
CA GLY A 153 -18.22 3.65 -3.47
C GLY A 153 -18.80 4.98 -3.02
N GLU A 154 -18.45 5.40 -1.81
CA GLU A 154 -18.87 6.70 -1.27
C GLU A 154 -17.74 7.71 -1.22
N VAL A 155 -16.56 7.27 -0.84
CA VAL A 155 -15.35 8.11 -0.85
C VAL A 155 -14.19 7.34 -1.49
N ARG A 156 -13.40 8.04 -2.28
CA ARG A 156 -12.26 7.51 -3.03
C ARG A 156 -11.03 8.39 -2.89
N GLY A 157 -9.85 7.78 -2.88
CA GLY A 157 -8.56 8.47 -2.94
C GLY A 157 -7.62 7.76 -3.90
N GLN A 158 -7.08 8.49 -4.90
CA GLN A 158 -6.04 7.95 -5.77
C GLN A 158 -4.75 7.80 -4.98
N ILE A 159 -4.10 6.67 -5.08
CA ILE A 159 -2.74 6.46 -4.57
C ILE A 159 -1.78 7.12 -5.56
N ALA A 160 -0.93 8.01 -5.06
CA ALA A 160 0.18 8.56 -5.86
C ALA A 160 1.17 7.45 -6.22
N PRO A 161 1.97 7.58 -7.28
CA PRO A 161 3.07 6.66 -7.56
C PRO A 161 3.94 6.45 -6.32
N VAL A 162 4.25 5.20 -6.02
CA VAL A 162 4.94 4.82 -4.77
C VAL A 162 6.27 4.17 -5.13
N PRO A 163 7.35 4.94 -5.27
CA PRO A 163 8.67 4.36 -5.48
C PRO A 163 9.09 3.58 -4.23
N LEU A 164 9.51 2.34 -4.41
CA LEU A 164 10.16 1.57 -3.35
C LEU A 164 11.55 2.16 -3.10
N THR A 165 11.86 2.39 -1.85
CA THR A 165 13.20 2.78 -1.39
C THR A 165 13.78 1.68 -0.53
N ILE A 166 15.09 1.49 -0.60
CA ILE A 166 15.83 0.54 0.23
C ILE A 166 15.86 1.08 1.66
N SER A 167 15.54 0.25 2.62
CA SER A 167 15.59 0.55 4.05
C SER A 167 16.61 -0.35 4.76
#